data_270558a5edb844c5aea588cbaa97c4ff
#
_entry.id   270558a5edb844c5aea588cbaa97c4ff
#
_cell.length_a   1.000
_cell.length_b   1.000
_cell.length_c   1.000
_cell.angle_alpha   90.00
_cell.angle_beta   90.00
_cell.angle_gamma   90.00
#
_symmetry.space_group_name_H-M   'P 1'
#
loop_
_entity.id
_entity.type
_entity.pdbx_description
1 polymer ?
#
loop_
_entity_poly.entity_id
_entity_poly.type
_entity_poly.pdbx_seq_one_letter_code
_entity_poly.pdbx_strand_id
1 'polypeptide(L)'
;SELPGPHQGCRQAAIDGHREISRRARERGADTLVVFDVHWLVNAGYHINCAPRFKGIYTSNELPHFIQDMAYECPGNPALGELIAECAQEKGLNARAHQLESLGLEYGTLVPNRYMNDDQHFKVISVSAWCDWHTLENSRLFGEAVVEAIVRSDNRVAIFASGSLSHRFQDDGSPQDSMFDISREFYRQVDLKVLELWVSGRFDVFTEMLPEYAEACQGEGGMHDTAMLLGALGWDTYRGPVDIVTDYFPSSGTGQCNVVFEVPKFTATATT
;
A
#
# COMPACT_ATOMS: atom_id res chain seq x y z
N SER A 1 -8.70 -15.35 -8.81
CA SER A 1 -8.07 -15.84 -10.05
C SER A 1 -7.23 -17.11 -9.85
N GLU A 2 -6.86 -17.47 -8.63
CA GLU A 2 -6.15 -18.73 -8.34
C GLU A 2 -7.11 -19.92 -8.31
N LEU A 3 -8.39 -19.69 -8.02
CA LEU A 3 -9.40 -20.76 -7.98
C LEU A 3 -9.69 -21.30 -9.37
N PRO A 4 -9.93 -22.63 -9.51
CA PRO A 4 -10.36 -23.23 -10.75
C PRO A 4 -11.67 -22.62 -11.25
N GLY A 5 -11.76 -22.36 -12.56
CA GLY A 5 -12.98 -21.81 -13.16
C GLY A 5 -12.69 -20.91 -14.37
N PRO A 6 -13.72 -20.23 -14.92
CA PRO A 6 -13.59 -19.42 -16.13
C PRO A 6 -12.66 -18.22 -15.97
N HIS A 7 -12.39 -17.78 -14.74
CA HIS A 7 -11.52 -16.65 -14.44
C HIS A 7 -10.15 -17.06 -13.87
N GLN A 8 -9.81 -18.36 -13.94
CA GLN A 8 -8.48 -18.81 -13.49
C GLN A 8 -7.39 -18.12 -14.30
N GLY A 9 -6.38 -17.57 -13.60
CA GLY A 9 -5.26 -16.86 -14.22
C GLY A 9 -5.56 -15.44 -14.73
N CYS A 10 -6.80 -14.94 -14.65
CA CYS A 10 -7.15 -13.60 -15.16
C CYS A 10 -6.37 -12.43 -14.51
N ARG A 11 -5.78 -12.65 -13.35
CA ARG A 11 -4.95 -11.66 -12.63
C ARG A 11 -3.47 -12.06 -12.55
N GLN A 12 -3.04 -12.98 -13.43
CA GLN A 12 -1.66 -13.48 -13.39
C GLN A 12 -0.64 -12.35 -13.55
N ALA A 13 -0.88 -11.38 -14.41
CA ALA A 13 0.01 -10.22 -14.59
C ALA A 13 0.18 -9.42 -13.29
N ALA A 14 -0.89 -9.22 -12.50
CA ALA A 14 -0.80 -8.52 -11.21
C ALA A 14 -0.03 -9.34 -10.17
N ILE A 15 -0.23 -10.67 -10.14
CA ILE A 15 0.52 -11.59 -9.29
C ILE A 15 2.01 -11.55 -9.63
N ASP A 16 2.34 -11.61 -10.91
CA ASP A 16 3.73 -11.56 -11.38
C ASP A 16 4.36 -10.19 -11.11
N GLY A 17 3.56 -9.11 -11.17
CA GLY A 17 3.97 -7.77 -10.74
C GLY A 17 4.37 -7.72 -9.27
N HIS A 18 3.59 -8.32 -8.35
CA HIS A 18 3.96 -8.42 -6.94
C HIS A 18 5.26 -9.22 -6.74
N ARG A 19 5.43 -10.32 -7.47
CA ARG A 19 6.66 -11.12 -7.42
C ARG A 19 7.88 -10.33 -7.91
N GLU A 20 7.71 -9.54 -8.96
CA GLU A 20 8.78 -8.67 -9.49
C GLU A 20 9.13 -7.57 -8.48
N ILE A 21 8.14 -6.94 -7.83
CA ILE A 21 8.37 -5.98 -6.74
C ILE A 21 9.16 -6.63 -5.61
N SER A 22 8.76 -7.85 -5.19
CA SER A 22 9.48 -8.62 -4.18
C SER A 22 10.93 -8.88 -4.57
N ARG A 23 11.17 -9.32 -5.81
CA ARG A 23 12.52 -9.57 -6.33
C ARG A 23 13.38 -8.30 -6.24
N ARG A 24 12.87 -7.16 -6.70
CA ARG A 24 13.56 -5.86 -6.61
C ARG A 24 13.86 -5.44 -5.17
N ALA A 25 12.90 -5.60 -4.27
CA ALA A 25 13.09 -5.29 -2.85
C ALA A 25 14.21 -6.15 -2.23
N ARG A 26 14.24 -7.46 -2.53
CA ARG A 26 15.28 -8.39 -2.08
C ARG A 26 16.66 -8.04 -2.63
N GLU A 27 16.77 -7.70 -3.90
CA GLU A 27 18.03 -7.27 -4.54
C GLU A 27 18.59 -5.98 -3.92
N ARG A 28 17.71 -5.17 -3.34
CA ARG A 28 18.09 -3.98 -2.56
C ARG A 28 18.38 -4.30 -1.10
N GLY A 29 18.23 -5.57 -0.69
CA GLY A 29 18.49 -6.07 0.66
C GLY A 29 17.40 -5.71 1.66
N ALA A 30 16.16 -5.45 1.22
CA ALA A 30 15.06 -5.21 2.14
C ALA A 30 14.80 -6.44 3.02
N ASP A 31 14.56 -6.20 4.30
CA ASP A 31 14.25 -7.21 5.33
C ASP A 31 12.83 -7.03 5.92
N THR A 32 12.22 -5.89 5.67
CA THR A 32 10.91 -5.52 6.21
C THR A 32 10.04 -4.88 5.13
N LEU A 33 8.75 -5.25 5.11
CA LEU A 33 7.69 -4.58 4.35
C LEU A 33 6.87 -3.72 5.30
N VAL A 34 6.73 -2.44 5.00
CA VAL A 34 5.75 -1.55 5.63
C VAL A 34 4.63 -1.33 4.62
N VAL A 35 3.44 -1.79 4.94
CA VAL A 35 2.26 -1.70 4.08
C VAL A 35 1.31 -0.64 4.61
N PHE A 36 1.04 0.39 3.82
CA PHE A 36 -0.03 1.34 4.07
C PHE A 36 -1.33 0.73 3.58
N ASP A 37 -2.17 0.32 4.53
CA ASP A 37 -3.36 -0.50 4.32
C ASP A 37 -4.62 0.24 4.78
N VAL A 38 -5.32 0.86 3.84
CA VAL A 38 -6.55 1.61 4.13
C VAL A 38 -7.79 0.72 4.33
N HIS A 39 -7.67 -0.61 4.15
CA HIS A 39 -8.74 -1.57 4.41
C HIS A 39 -8.89 -1.92 5.90
N TRP A 40 -7.84 -1.69 6.68
CA TRP A 40 -7.96 -1.77 8.13
C TRP A 40 -8.63 -0.51 8.67
N LEU A 41 -9.95 -0.58 8.82
CA LEU A 41 -10.77 0.56 9.24
C LEU A 41 -10.51 0.91 10.71
N VAL A 42 -10.10 2.14 10.95
CA VAL A 42 -9.85 2.71 12.27
C VAL A 42 -10.62 4.02 12.43
N ASN A 43 -10.90 4.42 13.67
CA ASN A 43 -11.65 5.61 14.00
C ASN A 43 -10.89 6.59 14.91
N ALA A 44 -9.59 6.49 14.94
CA ALA A 44 -8.71 7.42 15.66
C ALA A 44 -7.27 7.28 15.19
N GLY A 45 -6.63 8.36 14.74
CA GLY A 45 -5.20 8.41 14.50
C GLY A 45 -4.65 7.48 13.42
N TYR A 46 -3.38 7.18 13.55
CA TYR A 46 -2.64 6.20 12.75
C TYR A 46 -2.36 4.97 13.62
N HIS A 47 -2.64 3.81 13.09
CA HIS A 47 -2.41 2.54 13.78
C HIS A 47 -1.35 1.71 13.07
N ILE A 48 -0.37 1.23 13.81
CA ILE A 48 0.75 0.43 13.31
C ILE A 48 0.65 -0.96 13.92
N ASN A 49 0.21 -1.96 13.15
CA ASN A 49 0.18 -3.34 13.58
C ASN A 49 1.55 -3.96 13.34
N CYS A 50 2.29 -4.18 14.42
CA CYS A 50 3.67 -4.63 14.41
C CYS A 50 3.92 -5.79 15.40
N ALA A 51 2.93 -6.67 15.59
CA ALA A 51 3.11 -7.87 16.42
C ALA A 51 4.37 -8.66 16.01
N PRO A 52 5.03 -9.39 16.94
CA PRO A 52 6.24 -10.16 16.59
C PRO A 52 5.99 -11.22 15.52
N ARG A 53 4.76 -11.69 15.42
CA ARG A 53 4.31 -12.70 14.45
C ARG A 53 2.84 -12.50 14.15
N PHE A 54 2.48 -12.70 12.91
CA PHE A 54 1.10 -12.76 12.45
C PHE A 54 0.77 -14.16 11.99
N LYS A 55 -0.37 -14.71 12.44
CA LYS A 55 -0.84 -16.02 12.03
C LYS A 55 -2.36 -16.08 12.16
N GLY A 56 -3.03 -16.54 11.11
CA GLY A 56 -4.47 -16.68 11.14
C GLY A 56 -5.04 -17.28 9.86
N ILE A 57 -6.36 -17.25 9.80
CA ILE A 57 -7.15 -17.55 8.62
C ILE A 57 -8.03 -16.33 8.39
N TYR A 58 -7.96 -15.76 7.20
CA TYR A 58 -8.70 -14.57 6.83
C TYR A 58 -9.80 -14.90 5.83
N THR A 59 -10.99 -14.41 6.09
CA THR A 59 -12.09 -14.33 5.13
C THR A 59 -12.56 -12.89 5.09
N SER A 60 -12.62 -12.30 3.91
CA SER A 60 -13.07 -10.93 3.75
C SER A 60 -14.56 -10.81 4.03
N ASN A 61 -14.95 -9.83 4.82
CA ASN A 61 -16.35 -9.47 5.00
C ASN A 61 -16.93 -8.76 3.77
N GLU A 62 -16.08 -8.04 3.06
CA GLU A 62 -16.44 -7.26 1.87
C GLU A 62 -16.41 -8.11 0.60
N LEU A 63 -15.44 -9.01 0.48
CA LEU A 63 -15.19 -9.84 -0.70
C LEU A 63 -15.16 -11.34 -0.40
N PRO A 64 -16.16 -11.91 0.31
CA PRO A 64 -16.09 -13.31 0.77
C PRO A 64 -16.07 -14.32 -0.37
N HIS A 65 -16.55 -13.95 -1.56
CA HIS A 65 -16.54 -14.78 -2.75
C HIS A 65 -15.18 -14.78 -3.49
N PHE A 66 -14.28 -13.84 -3.18
CA PHE A 66 -12.91 -13.78 -3.73
C PHE A 66 -11.85 -14.19 -2.71
N ILE A 67 -12.05 -13.84 -1.44
CA ILE A 67 -11.08 -14.08 -0.38
C ILE A 67 -11.77 -14.82 0.77
N GLN A 68 -11.60 -16.13 0.79
CA GLN A 68 -12.17 -17.02 1.77
C GLN A 68 -11.12 -18.01 2.27
N ASP A 69 -11.11 -18.24 3.60
CA ASP A 69 -10.26 -19.21 4.28
C ASP A 69 -8.76 -19.11 3.92
N MET A 70 -8.30 -17.88 3.69
CA MET A 70 -6.91 -17.59 3.35
C MET A 70 -6.03 -17.71 4.60
N ALA A 71 -5.31 -18.81 4.73
CA ALA A 71 -4.32 -18.98 5.77
C ALA A 71 -3.11 -18.07 5.54
N TYR A 72 -2.60 -17.46 6.60
CA TYR A 72 -1.41 -16.62 6.55
C TYR A 72 -0.53 -16.82 7.78
N GLU A 73 0.75 -16.64 7.58
CA GLU A 73 1.76 -16.62 8.64
C GLU A 73 2.97 -15.81 8.15
N CYS A 74 3.40 -14.83 8.94
CA CYS A 74 4.61 -14.06 8.66
C CYS A 74 5.19 -13.45 9.95
N PRO A 75 6.51 -13.17 9.99
CA PRO A 75 7.12 -12.42 11.08
C PRO A 75 6.72 -10.96 11.00
N GLY A 76 6.64 -10.29 12.16
CA GLY A 76 6.49 -8.84 12.23
C GLY A 76 7.74 -8.14 12.74
N ASN A 77 7.66 -6.82 12.91
CA ASN A 77 8.80 -6.01 13.35
C ASN A 77 8.36 -5.01 14.44
N PRO A 78 8.23 -5.48 15.72
CA PRO A 78 7.79 -4.62 16.81
C PRO A 78 8.67 -3.38 17.02
N ALA A 79 9.98 -3.56 16.98
CA ALA A 79 10.93 -2.48 17.25
C ALA A 79 10.79 -1.33 16.24
N LEU A 80 10.68 -1.63 14.95
CA LEU A 80 10.46 -0.61 13.93
C LEU A 80 9.05 -0.02 14.03
N GLY A 81 8.04 -0.82 14.36
CA GLY A 81 6.66 -0.31 14.52
C GLY A 81 6.53 0.69 15.66
N GLU A 82 7.15 0.43 16.81
CA GLU A 82 7.21 1.39 17.94
C GLU A 82 7.95 2.67 17.53
N LEU A 83 9.07 2.55 16.84
CA LEU A 83 9.84 3.70 16.40
C LEU A 83 9.07 4.56 15.38
N ILE A 84 8.28 3.93 14.49
CA ILE A 84 7.38 4.67 13.58
C ILE A 84 6.34 5.46 14.39
N ALA A 85 5.73 4.85 15.41
CA ALA A 85 4.77 5.55 16.26
C ALA A 85 5.41 6.72 16.99
N GLU A 86 6.62 6.55 17.55
CA GLU A 86 7.40 7.60 18.21
C GLU A 86 7.69 8.77 17.25
N CYS A 87 8.25 8.51 16.08
CA CYS A 87 8.54 9.54 15.07
C CYS A 87 7.27 10.29 14.62
N ALA A 88 6.15 9.58 14.46
CA ALA A 88 4.87 10.21 14.12
C ALA A 88 4.35 11.11 15.25
N GLN A 89 4.47 10.68 16.50
CA GLN A 89 4.11 11.48 17.68
C GLN A 89 4.99 12.72 17.81
N GLU A 90 6.29 12.63 17.53
CA GLU A 90 7.21 13.78 17.50
C GLU A 90 6.78 14.84 16.46
N LYS A 91 6.11 14.43 15.39
CA LYS A 91 5.50 15.34 14.39
C LYS A 91 4.08 15.82 14.78
N GLY A 92 3.63 15.50 16.01
CA GLY A 92 2.31 15.91 16.51
C GLY A 92 1.14 15.05 16.00
N LEU A 93 1.41 13.90 15.39
CA LEU A 93 0.37 12.98 14.93
C LEU A 93 -0.07 12.04 16.05
N ASN A 94 -1.37 11.73 16.11
CA ASN A 94 -1.87 10.67 16.97
C ASN A 94 -1.55 9.32 16.33
N ALA A 95 -0.51 8.65 16.78
CA ALA A 95 -0.07 7.36 16.25
C ALA A 95 0.10 6.36 17.39
N ARG A 96 -0.22 5.08 17.11
CA ARG A 96 -0.14 4.00 18.10
C ARG A 96 0.34 2.70 17.47
N ALA A 97 1.39 2.12 18.04
CA ALA A 97 1.85 0.78 17.72
C ALA A 97 1.04 -0.29 18.49
N HIS A 98 0.82 -1.42 17.86
CA HIS A 98 0.12 -2.59 18.43
C HIS A 98 0.97 -3.84 18.24
N GLN A 99 1.20 -4.54 19.35
CA GLN A 99 1.95 -5.80 19.36
C GLN A 99 1.05 -7.00 19.75
N LEU A 100 -0.26 -6.88 19.49
CA LEU A 100 -1.25 -7.87 19.87
C LEU A 100 -1.29 -8.99 18.82
N GLU A 101 -0.96 -10.22 19.19
CA GLU A 101 -1.05 -11.39 18.31
C GLU A 101 -2.49 -11.68 17.84
N SER A 102 -3.49 -11.27 18.64
CA SER A 102 -4.91 -11.40 18.28
C SER A 102 -5.40 -10.36 17.27
N LEU A 103 -4.62 -9.32 17.00
CA LEU A 103 -4.94 -8.32 16.00
C LEU A 103 -4.47 -8.84 14.64
N GLY A 104 -5.42 -9.31 13.83
CA GLY A 104 -5.15 -9.84 12.49
C GLY A 104 -4.67 -8.79 11.50
N LEU A 105 -4.39 -9.25 10.30
CA LEU A 105 -4.07 -8.41 9.14
C LEU A 105 -5.27 -8.37 8.20
N GLU A 106 -5.51 -7.23 7.57
CA GLU A 106 -6.52 -7.06 6.53
C GLU A 106 -5.97 -7.43 5.14
N TYR A 107 -6.88 -7.62 4.19
CA TYR A 107 -6.52 -8.13 2.87
C TYR A 107 -5.62 -7.18 2.06
N GLY A 108 -5.66 -5.89 2.32
CA GLY A 108 -4.74 -4.94 1.71
C GLY A 108 -3.28 -5.22 2.07
N THR A 109 -3.03 -5.80 3.25
CA THR A 109 -1.70 -6.31 3.63
C THR A 109 -1.52 -7.78 3.20
N LEU A 110 -2.55 -8.61 3.37
CA LEU A 110 -2.43 -10.06 3.17
C LEU A 110 -2.25 -10.44 1.70
N VAL A 111 -2.94 -9.76 0.78
CA VAL A 111 -2.86 -10.10 -0.65
C VAL A 111 -1.46 -9.83 -1.21
N PRO A 112 -0.86 -8.63 -1.07
CA PRO A 112 0.52 -8.44 -1.50
C PRO A 112 1.51 -9.33 -0.74
N ASN A 113 1.35 -9.52 0.57
CA ASN A 113 2.22 -10.40 1.36
C ASN A 113 2.21 -11.84 0.84
N ARG A 114 1.04 -12.37 0.42
CA ARG A 114 0.91 -13.71 -0.15
C ARG A 114 1.82 -13.95 -1.36
N TYR A 115 1.99 -12.96 -2.22
CA TYR A 115 2.76 -13.08 -3.46
C TYR A 115 4.18 -12.55 -3.36
N MET A 116 4.45 -11.66 -2.41
CA MET A 116 5.75 -11.05 -2.20
C MET A 116 6.59 -11.78 -1.15
N ASN A 117 5.96 -12.55 -0.25
CA ASN A 117 6.57 -13.05 0.99
C ASN A 117 6.15 -14.49 1.33
N ASP A 118 5.94 -15.33 0.33
CA ASP A 118 5.52 -16.74 0.49
C ASP A 118 6.53 -17.58 1.28
N ASP A 119 7.80 -17.20 1.29
CA ASP A 119 8.89 -17.82 2.06
C ASP A 119 9.17 -17.14 3.43
N GLN A 120 8.35 -16.16 3.83
CA GLN A 120 8.49 -15.40 5.09
C GLN A 120 9.83 -14.65 5.22
N HIS A 121 10.43 -14.24 4.12
CA HIS A 121 11.69 -13.49 4.12
C HIS A 121 11.54 -12.11 4.79
N PHE A 122 10.46 -11.40 4.49
CA PHE A 122 10.22 -10.08 5.03
C PHE A 122 9.47 -10.14 6.35
N LYS A 123 9.87 -9.32 7.30
CA LYS A 123 9.03 -8.91 8.41
C LYS A 123 7.95 -7.97 7.89
N VAL A 124 6.75 -8.01 8.46
CA VAL A 124 5.61 -7.22 7.98
C VAL A 124 5.16 -6.25 9.06
N ILE A 125 4.88 -5.02 8.66
CA ILE A 125 4.17 -4.01 9.44
C ILE A 125 3.00 -3.53 8.60
N SER A 126 1.78 -3.56 9.15
CA SER A 126 0.59 -2.99 8.53
C SER A 126 0.23 -1.66 9.19
N VAL A 127 -0.03 -0.65 8.38
CA VAL A 127 -0.36 0.70 8.86
C VAL A 127 -1.71 1.12 8.33
N SER A 128 -2.56 1.63 9.21
CA SER A 128 -3.84 2.25 8.84
C SER A 128 -3.93 3.69 9.28
N ALA A 129 -4.75 4.45 8.58
CA ALA A 129 -5.11 5.83 8.88
C ALA A 129 -6.62 5.98 9.08
N TRP A 130 -7.04 6.90 9.93
CA TRP A 130 -8.45 7.30 9.97
C TRP A 130 -8.78 8.19 8.77
N CYS A 131 -9.10 7.54 7.65
CA CYS A 131 -9.24 8.18 6.33
C CYS A 131 -10.35 9.25 6.28
N ASP A 132 -11.44 9.07 7.05
CA ASP A 132 -12.56 10.02 7.05
C ASP A 132 -12.28 11.31 7.83
N TRP A 133 -11.19 11.36 8.59
CA TRP A 133 -10.91 12.47 9.51
C TRP A 133 -9.57 13.18 9.25
N HIS A 134 -8.53 12.42 8.94
CA HIS A 134 -7.22 13.01 8.68
C HIS A 134 -7.20 13.74 7.34
N THR A 135 -6.37 14.78 7.27
CA THR A 135 -6.06 15.44 6.01
C THR A 135 -4.98 14.65 5.27
N LEU A 136 -4.89 14.82 3.96
CA LEU A 136 -3.78 14.25 3.17
C LEU A 136 -2.42 14.79 3.63
N GLU A 137 -2.38 16.01 4.18
CA GLU A 137 -1.19 16.58 4.79
C GLU A 137 -0.75 15.80 6.03
N ASN A 138 -1.70 15.36 6.90
CA ASN A 138 -1.34 14.48 8.01
C ASN A 138 -0.71 13.17 7.53
N SER A 139 -1.25 12.58 6.45
CA SER A 139 -0.71 11.36 5.88
C SER A 139 0.63 11.57 5.20
N ARG A 140 0.85 12.72 4.56
CA ARG A 140 2.19 13.13 4.09
C ARG A 140 3.20 13.13 5.24
N LEU A 141 2.88 13.82 6.34
CA LEU A 141 3.72 13.90 7.53
C LEU A 141 3.97 12.52 8.17
N PHE A 142 2.97 11.63 8.14
CA PHE A 142 3.14 10.26 8.60
C PHE A 142 4.13 9.49 7.72
N GLY A 143 4.07 9.64 6.40
CA GLY A 143 5.05 9.05 5.48
C GLY A 143 6.49 9.52 5.76
N GLU A 144 6.67 10.80 6.05
CA GLU A 144 7.97 11.35 6.49
C GLU A 144 8.45 10.73 7.82
N ALA A 145 7.53 10.53 8.77
CA ALA A 145 7.84 9.88 10.05
C ALA A 145 8.31 8.43 9.86
N VAL A 146 7.71 7.71 8.92
CA VAL A 146 8.14 6.35 8.56
C VAL A 146 9.59 6.35 8.05
N VAL A 147 9.94 7.28 7.16
CA VAL A 147 11.33 7.39 6.68
C VAL A 147 12.29 7.75 7.81
N GLU A 148 11.91 8.66 8.69
CA GLU A 148 12.72 9.04 9.85
C GLU A 148 12.98 7.82 10.77
N ALA A 149 11.94 7.01 11.04
CA ALA A 149 12.09 5.78 11.79
C ALA A 149 13.03 4.77 11.10
N ILE A 150 12.92 4.62 9.78
CA ILE A 150 13.82 3.78 9.00
C ILE A 150 15.28 4.24 9.14
N VAL A 151 15.53 5.54 9.01
CA VAL A 151 16.86 6.12 9.13
C VAL A 151 17.44 5.94 10.54
N ARG A 152 16.60 5.99 11.58
CA ARG A 152 17.00 5.75 12.97
C ARG A 152 17.21 4.26 13.31
N SER A 153 16.86 3.35 12.39
CA SER A 153 16.93 1.90 12.60
C SER A 153 17.97 1.26 11.69
N ASP A 154 18.30 -0.01 11.99
CA ASP A 154 19.17 -0.83 11.14
C ASP A 154 18.38 -1.60 10.06
N ASN A 155 17.06 -1.35 9.92
CA ASN A 155 16.22 -2.06 8.98
C ASN A 155 16.37 -1.51 7.55
N ARG A 156 16.25 -2.40 6.58
CA ARG A 156 16.12 -2.04 5.17
C ARG A 156 14.68 -2.33 4.74
N VAL A 157 13.95 -1.29 4.43
CA VAL A 157 12.50 -1.34 4.29
C VAL A 157 12.06 -1.11 2.85
N ALA A 158 11.13 -1.95 2.38
CA ALA A 158 10.29 -1.65 1.23
C ALA A 158 8.93 -1.14 1.74
N ILE A 159 8.50 0.01 1.23
CA ILE A 159 7.21 0.62 1.56
C ILE A 159 6.23 0.30 0.44
N PHE A 160 5.03 -0.11 0.79
CA PHE A 160 3.97 -0.49 -0.13
C PHE A 160 2.67 0.25 0.20
N ALA A 161 2.11 1.02 -0.74
CA ALA A 161 0.77 1.56 -0.67
C ALA A 161 -0.18 0.58 -1.36
N SER A 162 -1.17 0.08 -0.65
CA SER A 162 -1.97 -1.08 -1.07
C SER A 162 -3.37 -0.73 -1.57
N GLY A 163 -3.71 0.54 -1.68
CA GLY A 163 -4.99 0.97 -2.23
C GLY A 163 -5.01 0.98 -3.75
N SER A 164 -6.21 1.01 -4.29
CA SER A 164 -6.49 1.25 -5.71
C SER A 164 -6.29 2.73 -6.08
N LEU A 165 -6.28 3.05 -7.36
CA LEU A 165 -6.46 4.41 -7.86
C LEU A 165 -7.91 4.86 -7.63
N SER A 166 -8.72 5.05 -8.69
CA SER A 166 -10.14 5.29 -8.50
C SER A 166 -10.84 4.09 -7.86
N HIS A 167 -11.76 4.32 -6.93
CA HIS A 167 -12.37 3.27 -6.14
C HIS A 167 -13.88 3.46 -5.97
N ARG A 168 -14.63 3.44 -7.06
CA ARG A 168 -16.07 3.23 -6.96
C ARG A 168 -16.38 1.75 -7.10
N PHE A 169 -16.24 1.04 -6.01
CA PHE A 169 -16.44 -0.40 -5.97
C PHE A 169 -17.88 -0.77 -6.34
N GLN A 170 -18.03 -1.79 -7.18
CA GLN A 170 -19.32 -2.34 -7.60
C GLN A 170 -19.55 -3.67 -6.88
N ASP A 171 -20.14 -3.62 -5.71
CA ASP A 171 -20.59 -4.79 -4.95
C ASP A 171 -22.13 -4.76 -4.83
N ASP A 172 -22.78 -4.83 -5.97
CA ASP A 172 -24.25 -4.80 -6.11
C ASP A 172 -24.88 -6.21 -6.23
N GLY A 173 -24.18 -7.25 -5.78
CA GLY A 173 -24.61 -8.63 -5.83
C GLY A 173 -24.12 -9.41 -7.05
N SER A 174 -23.43 -8.79 -8.00
CA SER A 174 -22.81 -9.46 -9.14
C SER A 174 -21.35 -9.04 -9.39
N PRO A 175 -20.48 -9.04 -8.35
CA PRO A 175 -19.09 -8.59 -8.52
C PRO A 175 -18.29 -9.45 -9.50
N GLN A 176 -18.74 -10.67 -9.77
CA GLN A 176 -18.14 -11.55 -10.78
C GLN A 176 -18.41 -11.04 -12.20
N ASP A 177 -19.57 -10.44 -12.44
CA ASP A 177 -19.95 -9.91 -13.75
C ASP A 177 -19.21 -8.62 -14.07
N SER A 178 -18.92 -7.80 -13.03
CA SER A 178 -18.19 -6.52 -13.16
C SER A 178 -16.68 -6.64 -12.91
N MET A 179 -16.13 -7.85 -12.78
CA MET A 179 -14.72 -8.10 -12.46
C MET A 179 -13.74 -7.38 -13.40
N PHE A 180 -14.11 -7.13 -14.64
CA PHE A 180 -13.26 -6.52 -15.67
C PHE A 180 -13.69 -5.10 -16.02
N ASP A 181 -14.62 -4.52 -15.28
CA ASP A 181 -15.19 -3.21 -15.57
C ASP A 181 -14.64 -2.13 -14.64
N ILE A 182 -14.55 -0.92 -15.17
CA ILE A 182 -14.38 0.32 -14.41
C ILE A 182 -15.74 1.00 -14.27
N SER A 183 -16.03 1.57 -13.10
CA SER A 183 -17.33 2.18 -12.84
C SER A 183 -17.69 3.33 -13.78
N ARG A 184 -16.69 4.08 -14.21
CA ARG A 184 -16.86 5.22 -15.15
C ARG A 184 -15.64 5.36 -16.02
N GLU A 185 -15.86 5.61 -17.30
CA GLU A 185 -14.76 5.93 -18.25
C GLU A 185 -13.98 7.18 -17.80
N PHE A 186 -14.64 8.15 -17.17
CA PHE A 186 -13.99 9.30 -16.56
C PHE A 186 -12.88 8.88 -15.58
N TYR A 187 -13.15 7.91 -14.71
CA TYR A 187 -12.16 7.40 -13.75
C TYR A 187 -10.95 6.81 -14.46
N ARG A 188 -11.19 5.98 -15.48
CA ARG A 188 -10.10 5.39 -16.28
C ARG A 188 -9.22 6.46 -16.90
N GLN A 189 -9.82 7.51 -17.48
CA GLN A 189 -9.06 8.59 -18.12
C GLN A 189 -8.22 9.36 -17.11
N VAL A 190 -8.75 9.64 -15.92
CA VAL A 190 -8.01 10.34 -14.86
C VAL A 190 -6.94 9.46 -14.25
N ASP A 191 -7.22 8.18 -14.00
CA ASP A 191 -6.22 7.20 -13.52
C ASP A 191 -5.02 7.11 -14.48
N LEU A 192 -5.28 6.99 -15.79
CA LEU A 192 -4.22 6.97 -16.80
C LEU A 192 -3.42 8.28 -16.81
N LYS A 193 -4.08 9.42 -16.56
CA LYS A 193 -3.37 10.69 -16.41
C LYS A 193 -2.50 10.74 -15.17
N VAL A 194 -2.95 10.18 -14.06
CA VAL A 194 -2.13 10.02 -12.84
C VAL A 194 -0.88 9.21 -13.14
N LEU A 195 -1.02 8.06 -13.81
CA LEU A 195 0.13 7.22 -14.19
C LEU A 195 1.09 7.96 -15.13
N GLU A 196 0.57 8.73 -16.10
CA GLU A 196 1.39 9.58 -16.98
C GLU A 196 2.19 10.62 -16.19
N LEU A 197 1.56 11.29 -15.21
CA LEU A 197 2.22 12.28 -14.35
C LEU A 197 3.33 11.63 -13.52
N TRP A 198 3.09 10.46 -12.95
CA TRP A 198 4.10 9.73 -12.18
C TRP A 198 5.30 9.34 -13.04
N VAL A 199 5.07 8.72 -14.20
CA VAL A 199 6.14 8.29 -15.12
C VAL A 199 6.92 9.49 -15.68
N SER A 200 6.26 10.62 -15.91
CA SER A 200 6.90 11.85 -16.39
C SER A 200 7.56 12.69 -15.27
N GLY A 201 7.49 12.23 -14.01
CA GLY A 201 8.10 12.92 -12.86
C GLY A 201 7.39 14.21 -12.45
N ARG A 202 6.11 14.39 -12.85
CA ARG A 202 5.30 15.58 -12.56
C ARG A 202 4.55 15.43 -11.24
N PHE A 203 5.31 15.13 -10.18
CA PHE A 203 4.75 15.02 -8.82
C PHE A 203 4.24 16.37 -8.31
N ASP A 204 4.81 17.47 -8.75
CA ASP A 204 4.32 18.82 -8.51
C ASP A 204 2.83 18.98 -8.93
N VAL A 205 2.49 18.52 -10.12
CA VAL A 205 1.10 18.57 -10.61
C VAL A 205 0.22 17.55 -9.90
N PHE A 206 0.74 16.34 -9.69
CA PHE A 206 -0.07 15.29 -9.05
C PHE A 206 -0.43 15.63 -7.61
N THR A 207 0.52 16.12 -6.82
CA THR A 207 0.25 16.48 -5.41
C THR A 207 -0.70 17.67 -5.27
N GLU A 208 -0.68 18.60 -6.24
CA GLU A 208 -1.64 19.70 -6.30
C GLU A 208 -3.07 19.21 -6.61
N MET A 209 -3.21 18.25 -7.53
CA MET A 209 -4.53 17.70 -7.90
C MET A 209 -5.03 16.59 -6.96
N LEU A 210 -4.19 16.06 -6.09
CA LEU A 210 -4.50 14.88 -5.28
C LEU A 210 -5.78 15.02 -4.44
N PRO A 211 -6.06 16.14 -3.77
CA PRO A 211 -7.31 16.29 -3.01
C PRO A 211 -8.56 16.21 -3.91
N GLU A 212 -8.53 16.86 -5.06
CA GLU A 212 -9.63 16.83 -6.03
C GLU A 212 -9.78 15.45 -6.67
N TYR A 213 -8.67 14.78 -6.96
CA TYR A 213 -8.67 13.41 -7.46
C TYR A 213 -9.29 12.44 -6.45
N ALA A 214 -8.91 12.53 -5.18
CA ALA A 214 -9.44 11.69 -4.11
C ALA A 214 -10.98 11.78 -4.01
N GLU A 215 -11.53 12.99 -4.16
CA GLU A 215 -12.97 13.23 -4.13
C GLU A 215 -13.66 12.85 -5.46
N ALA A 216 -13.20 13.40 -6.57
CA ALA A 216 -13.87 13.27 -7.87
C ALA A 216 -13.81 11.84 -8.44
N CYS A 217 -12.71 11.11 -8.19
CA CYS A 217 -12.51 9.73 -8.61
C CYS A 217 -12.77 8.72 -7.48
N GLN A 218 -13.18 9.20 -6.30
CA GLN A 218 -13.40 8.34 -5.13
C GLN A 218 -12.18 7.46 -4.84
N GLY A 219 -10.97 8.07 -4.82
CA GLY A 219 -9.73 7.34 -4.60
C GLY A 219 -9.80 6.49 -3.33
N GLU A 220 -9.23 5.30 -3.36
CA GLU A 220 -9.36 4.35 -2.27
C GLU A 220 -8.84 4.91 -0.95
N GLY A 221 -9.62 4.72 0.13
CA GLY A 221 -9.31 5.28 1.43
C GLY A 221 -9.04 6.79 1.41
N GLY A 222 -9.65 7.54 0.46
CA GLY A 222 -9.37 8.95 0.26
C GLY A 222 -7.93 9.24 -0.17
N MET A 223 -7.22 8.28 -0.76
CA MET A 223 -5.82 8.36 -1.18
C MET A 223 -4.82 8.54 -0.03
N HIS A 224 -5.19 8.13 1.19
CA HIS A 224 -4.31 8.29 2.35
C HIS A 224 -3.06 7.41 2.27
N ASP A 225 -3.15 6.19 1.75
CA ASP A 225 -2.00 5.30 1.51
C ASP A 225 -1.02 5.90 0.50
N THR A 226 -1.55 6.45 -0.61
CA THR A 226 -0.76 7.16 -1.62
C THR A 226 -0.11 8.43 -1.04
N ALA A 227 -0.84 9.19 -0.22
CA ALA A 227 -0.28 10.38 0.45
C ALA A 227 0.85 10.00 1.43
N MET A 228 0.71 8.90 2.18
CA MET A 228 1.79 8.37 3.02
C MET A 228 3.00 7.94 2.19
N LEU A 229 2.79 7.26 1.06
CA LEU A 229 3.87 6.85 0.16
C LEU A 229 4.59 8.08 -0.43
N LEU A 230 3.86 9.06 -0.93
CA LEU A 230 4.46 10.28 -1.47
C LEU A 230 5.19 11.08 -0.39
N GLY A 231 4.66 11.15 0.84
CA GLY A 231 5.34 11.73 1.98
C GLY A 231 6.71 11.06 2.24
N ALA A 232 6.74 9.73 2.19
CA ALA A 232 7.97 8.96 2.32
C ALA A 232 8.96 9.19 1.16
N LEU A 233 8.48 9.53 -0.03
CA LEU A 233 9.30 9.83 -1.22
C LEU A 233 9.77 11.29 -1.29
N GLY A 234 9.28 12.19 -0.44
CA GLY A 234 9.58 13.62 -0.48
C GLY A 234 8.54 14.45 -1.22
N TRP A 235 7.30 13.92 -1.33
CA TRP A 235 6.13 14.61 -1.87
C TRP A 235 6.33 15.09 -3.32
N ASP A 236 6.19 16.38 -3.55
CA ASP A 236 6.37 17.04 -4.85
C ASP A 236 7.82 17.14 -5.33
N THR A 237 8.77 16.87 -4.43
CA THR A 237 10.22 16.93 -4.75
C THR A 237 10.79 15.61 -5.25
N TYR A 238 10.02 14.52 -5.26
CA TYR A 238 10.50 13.24 -5.80
C TYR A 238 10.88 13.35 -7.27
N ARG A 239 12.04 12.79 -7.63
CA ARG A 239 12.63 12.82 -9.00
C ARG A 239 13.20 11.46 -9.41
N GLY A 240 12.87 10.41 -8.66
CA GLY A 240 13.30 9.06 -9.02
C GLY A 240 12.53 8.53 -10.24
N PRO A 241 13.07 7.50 -10.91
CA PRO A 241 12.34 6.79 -11.96
C PRO A 241 11.08 6.13 -11.40
N VAL A 242 10.05 6.08 -12.24
CA VAL A 242 8.81 5.35 -11.96
C VAL A 242 8.60 4.30 -13.04
N ASP A 243 8.36 3.06 -12.62
CA ASP A 243 8.18 1.93 -13.52
C ASP A 243 6.80 1.28 -13.27
N ILE A 244 5.99 1.19 -14.31
CA ILE A 244 4.71 0.47 -14.29
C ILE A 244 5.01 -1.00 -14.53
N VAL A 245 5.00 -1.78 -13.45
CA VAL A 245 5.33 -3.22 -13.48
C VAL A 245 4.16 -4.05 -14.00
N THR A 246 2.93 -3.64 -13.64
CA THR A 246 1.69 -4.20 -14.21
C THR A 246 0.88 -3.07 -14.80
N ASP A 247 0.54 -3.19 -16.07
CA ASP A 247 -0.30 -2.22 -16.76
C ASP A 247 -1.63 -1.99 -16.02
N TYR A 248 -2.20 -0.82 -16.22
CA TYR A 248 -3.51 -0.48 -15.67
C TYR A 248 -4.58 -1.51 -16.08
N PHE A 249 -5.34 -1.96 -15.09
CA PHE A 249 -6.48 -2.85 -15.33
C PHE A 249 -7.65 -2.51 -14.41
N PRO A 250 -8.90 -2.66 -14.88
CA PRO A 250 -10.07 -2.50 -14.06
C PRO A 250 -10.32 -3.73 -13.19
N SER A 251 -10.90 -3.54 -12.01
CA SER A 251 -11.30 -4.60 -11.10
C SER A 251 -12.53 -4.22 -10.30
N SER A 252 -13.69 -4.78 -10.66
CA SER A 252 -14.95 -4.55 -9.93
C SER A 252 -15.29 -3.06 -9.71
N GLY A 253 -15.09 -2.26 -10.76
CA GLY A 253 -15.35 -0.82 -10.73
C GLY A 253 -14.16 0.06 -10.37
N THR A 254 -13.04 -0.52 -9.91
CA THR A 254 -11.84 0.19 -9.45
C THR A 254 -10.71 0.15 -10.46
N GLY A 255 -9.80 1.11 -10.40
CA GLY A 255 -8.59 1.17 -11.22
C GLY A 255 -7.36 0.62 -10.49
N GLN A 256 -6.66 -0.34 -11.09
CA GLN A 256 -5.56 -1.07 -10.48
C GLN A 256 -4.29 -1.01 -11.34
N CYS A 257 -3.13 -1.02 -10.71
CA CYS A 257 -1.82 -1.19 -11.35
C CYS A 257 -0.77 -1.56 -10.30
N ASN A 258 0.38 -2.08 -10.75
CA ASN A 258 1.54 -2.22 -9.87
C ASN A 258 2.62 -1.24 -10.36
N VAL A 259 3.07 -0.37 -9.48
CA VAL A 259 4.04 0.69 -9.80
C VAL A 259 5.20 0.66 -8.82
N VAL A 260 6.41 0.86 -9.31
CA VAL A 260 7.63 0.98 -8.51
C VAL A 260 8.18 2.39 -8.62
N PHE A 261 8.35 3.03 -7.48
CA PHE A 261 9.05 4.30 -7.33
C PHE A 261 10.47 4.03 -6.84
N GLU A 262 11.46 4.22 -7.71
CA GLU A 262 12.85 3.93 -7.40
C GLU A 262 13.45 5.00 -6.48
N VAL A 263 14.00 4.60 -5.35
CA VAL A 263 14.76 5.50 -4.48
C VAL A 263 16.26 5.33 -4.74
N PRO A 264 17.09 6.40 -4.62
CA PRO A 264 18.55 6.27 -4.75
C PRO A 264 19.09 5.20 -3.79
N LYS A 265 20.05 4.41 -4.26
CA LYS A 265 20.78 3.52 -3.35
C LYS A 265 21.54 4.40 -2.35
N PHE A 266 21.34 4.17 -1.06
CA PHE A 266 22.19 4.76 -0.03
C PHE A 266 23.62 4.26 -0.27
N THR A 267 24.46 5.12 -0.79
CA THR A 267 25.91 4.94 -0.67
C THR A 267 26.26 5.47 0.71
N ALA A 268 26.59 4.58 1.64
CA ALA A 268 27.21 4.99 2.88
C ALA A 268 28.45 5.80 2.49
N THR A 269 28.41 7.11 2.67
CA THR A 269 29.62 7.95 2.61
C THR A 269 30.51 7.45 3.73
N ALA A 270 31.60 6.79 3.37
CA ALA A 270 32.65 6.46 4.32
C ALA A 270 33.06 7.78 4.99
N THR A 271 32.70 7.97 6.23
CA THR A 271 33.23 9.03 7.07
C THR A 271 34.72 8.70 7.28
N THR A 272 35.57 9.37 6.54
CA THR A 272 37.04 9.41 6.80
C THR A 272 37.33 10.22 8.04
#